data_fefd4518fa949e5f294fe476d2638065
#
_entry.id   fefd4518fa949e5f294fe476d2638065
#
_cell.length_a   1.000
_cell.length_b   1.000
_cell.length_c   1.000
_cell.angle_alpha   90.00
_cell.angle_beta   90.00
_cell.angle_gamma   90.00
#
_symmetry.space_group_name_H-M   'P 1'
#
loop_
_entity.id
_entity.type
_entity.pdbx_description
1 polymer ?
#
loop_
_entity_poly.entity_id
_entity_poly.type
_entity_poly.pdbx_seq_one_letter_code
_entity_poly.pdbx_strand_id
1 'polypeptide(L)'
;GYVSEEFTAYEVPHDERFARAEEILDILEASWANEIVEYRGRFYTMPPTRVVPRPVQNPIPLWYGVSGPKLLKRAARRKCPVTASPRHTNEELKAHYARYDAAAAEIGFATRERPIIRELFVAPSLTEAEDLAGPAIEELFGLYGRKSGEGERELRNDQGEIVRSE
;
A
#
# COMPACT_ATOMS: atom_id res chain seq x y z
N GLY A 1 2.00 1.53 7.73
CA GLY A 1 1.51 2.73 8.39
C GLY A 1 2.62 3.75 8.63
N TYR A 2 2.28 5.04 8.64
CA TYR A 2 3.21 6.15 8.84
C TYR A 2 2.65 7.24 9.77
N VAL A 3 1.39 7.12 10.18
CA VAL A 3 0.70 8.07 11.07
C VAL A 3 0.99 7.69 12.51
N SER A 4 1.81 8.48 13.20
CA SER A 4 2.28 8.18 14.57
C SER A 4 1.16 8.08 15.59
N GLU A 5 0.12 8.89 15.44
CA GLU A 5 -1.05 8.93 16.31
C GLU A 5 -1.83 7.60 16.28
N GLU A 6 -1.89 6.94 15.13
CA GLU A 6 -2.53 5.63 14.99
C GLU A 6 -1.76 4.57 15.81
N PHE A 7 -0.43 4.57 15.73
CA PHE A 7 0.39 3.65 16.50
C PHE A 7 0.25 3.88 18.01
N THR A 8 0.17 5.14 18.42
CA THR A 8 -0.08 5.51 19.82
C THR A 8 -1.45 5.01 20.27
N ALA A 9 -2.49 5.22 19.47
CA ALA A 9 -3.86 4.80 19.80
C ALA A 9 -4.02 3.27 19.93
N TYR A 10 -3.21 2.50 19.20
CA TYR A 10 -3.20 1.03 19.28
C TYR A 10 -2.11 0.48 20.23
N GLU A 11 -1.42 1.35 20.95
CA GLU A 11 -0.33 0.97 21.87
C GLU A 11 0.78 0.13 21.20
N VAL A 12 1.05 0.40 19.91
CA VAL A 12 2.08 -0.28 19.14
C VAL A 12 3.29 0.64 18.97
N PRO A 13 4.51 0.23 19.39
CA PRO A 13 5.72 1.00 19.14
C PRO A 13 5.94 1.19 17.64
N HIS A 14 6.08 2.46 17.20
CA HIS A 14 6.18 2.81 15.80
C HIS A 14 7.42 2.20 15.10
N ASP A 15 8.53 2.03 15.81
CA ASP A 15 9.76 1.40 15.31
C ASP A 15 9.63 -0.11 15.09
N GLU A 16 8.70 -0.78 15.78
CA GLU A 16 8.43 -2.21 15.59
C GLU A 16 7.49 -2.52 14.42
N ARG A 17 6.83 -1.51 13.80
CA ARG A 17 5.77 -1.68 12.80
C ARG A 17 6.11 -2.64 11.67
N PHE A 18 7.34 -2.57 11.16
CA PHE A 18 7.75 -3.42 10.05
C PHE A 18 8.01 -4.87 10.49
N ALA A 19 8.60 -5.08 11.64
CA ALA A 19 8.86 -6.41 12.15
C ALA A 19 7.54 -7.11 12.56
N ARG A 20 6.61 -6.38 13.17
CA ARG A 20 5.26 -6.86 13.47
C ARG A 20 4.47 -7.20 12.20
N ALA A 21 4.56 -6.35 11.17
CA ALA A 21 3.90 -6.62 9.89
C ALA A 21 4.41 -7.89 9.21
N GLU A 22 5.71 -8.20 9.30
CA GLU A 22 6.27 -9.43 8.76
C GLU A 22 5.70 -10.67 9.48
N GLU A 23 5.64 -10.67 10.82
CA GLU A 23 5.03 -11.78 11.57
C GLU A 23 3.54 -11.93 11.28
N ILE A 24 2.80 -10.83 11.13
CA ILE A 24 1.38 -10.87 10.75
C ILE A 24 1.22 -11.51 9.38
N LEU A 25 2.08 -11.17 8.41
CA LEU A 25 2.02 -11.77 7.08
C LEU A 25 2.35 -13.27 7.13
N ASP A 26 3.35 -13.68 7.91
CA ASP A 26 3.66 -15.11 8.10
C ASP A 26 2.46 -15.86 8.70
N ILE A 27 1.78 -15.28 9.69
CA ILE A 27 0.57 -15.87 10.29
C ILE A 27 -0.55 -15.98 9.26
N LEU A 28 -0.79 -14.93 8.46
CA LEU A 28 -1.82 -14.90 7.44
C LEU A 28 -1.57 -15.98 6.37
N GLU A 29 -0.36 -16.01 5.81
CA GLU A 29 0.03 -16.99 4.79
C GLU A 29 -0.10 -18.43 5.33
N ALA A 30 0.39 -18.69 6.55
CA ALA A 30 0.24 -19.98 7.20
C ALA A 30 -1.23 -20.35 7.46
N SER A 31 -2.05 -19.38 7.87
CA SER A 31 -3.49 -19.58 8.13
C SER A 31 -4.27 -19.91 6.87
N TRP A 32 -3.88 -19.37 5.73
CA TRP A 32 -4.53 -19.66 4.46
C TRP A 32 -4.07 -21.00 3.86
N ALA A 33 -2.81 -21.35 4.06
CA ALA A 33 -2.23 -22.59 3.52
C ALA A 33 -2.64 -23.84 4.31
N ASN A 34 -2.82 -23.74 5.63
CA ASN A 34 -3.01 -24.88 6.52
C ASN A 34 -4.40 -24.91 7.17
N GLU A 35 -4.91 -26.10 7.48
CA GLU A 35 -6.18 -26.24 8.19
C GLU A 35 -6.09 -25.80 9.65
N ILE A 36 -4.97 -26.13 10.29
CA ILE A 36 -4.62 -25.68 11.64
C ILE A 36 -3.29 -24.98 11.55
N VAL A 37 -3.21 -23.80 12.17
CA VAL A 37 -2.00 -22.99 12.25
C VAL A 37 -1.62 -22.79 13.72
N GLU A 38 -0.35 -22.97 14.01
CA GLU A 38 0.31 -22.57 15.26
C GLU A 38 1.44 -21.62 14.90
N TYR A 39 1.61 -20.56 15.67
CA TYR A 39 2.69 -19.61 15.43
C TYR A 39 3.35 -19.17 16.74
N ARG A 40 4.68 -19.07 16.74
CA ARG A 40 5.47 -18.56 17.85
C ARG A 40 6.54 -17.63 17.31
N GLY A 41 6.26 -16.35 17.36
CA GLY A 41 7.17 -15.28 16.94
C GLY A 41 7.65 -14.43 18.11
N ARG A 42 8.31 -13.34 17.78
CA ARG A 42 8.78 -12.35 18.77
C ARG A 42 7.61 -11.55 19.35
N PHE A 43 6.64 -11.20 18.52
CA PHE A 43 5.53 -10.30 18.88
C PHE A 43 4.22 -11.03 19.07
N TYR A 44 4.03 -12.15 18.36
CA TYR A 44 2.77 -12.87 18.37
C TYR A 44 2.96 -14.35 18.68
N THR A 45 2.02 -14.85 19.46
CA THR A 45 1.90 -16.30 19.72
C THR A 45 0.46 -16.70 19.47
N MET A 46 0.27 -17.71 18.61
CA MET A 46 -1.04 -18.27 18.32
C MET A 46 -1.02 -19.77 18.60
N PRO A 47 -1.87 -20.26 19.51
CA PRO A 47 -1.98 -21.70 19.76
C PRO A 47 -2.56 -22.39 18.53
N PRO A 48 -2.51 -23.75 18.43
CA PRO A 48 -3.14 -24.47 17.35
C PRO A 48 -4.58 -24.00 17.12
N THR A 49 -4.83 -23.34 15.99
CA THR A 49 -6.07 -22.63 15.69
C THR A 49 -6.53 -22.93 14.27
N ARG A 50 -7.83 -23.19 14.11
CA ARG A 50 -8.47 -23.31 12.80
C ARG A 50 -9.06 -21.97 12.40
N VAL A 51 -8.55 -21.41 11.31
CA VAL A 51 -9.04 -20.11 10.76
C VAL A 51 -10.08 -20.37 9.68
N VAL A 52 -11.28 -19.82 9.87
CA VAL A 52 -12.41 -19.98 8.95
C VAL A 52 -13.10 -18.63 8.69
N PRO A 53 -13.70 -18.41 7.51
CA PRO A 53 -13.80 -19.33 6.38
C PRO A 53 -12.45 -19.52 5.68
N ARG A 54 -12.29 -20.66 5.03
CA ARG A 54 -11.11 -20.93 4.21
C ARG A 54 -11.18 -20.18 2.88
N PRO A 55 -10.05 -19.62 2.40
CA PRO A 55 -10.03 -18.99 1.10
C PRO A 55 -10.30 -19.96 -0.04
N VAL A 56 -10.96 -19.51 -1.09
CA VAL A 56 -11.14 -20.27 -2.33
C VAL A 56 -9.84 -20.28 -3.14
N GLN A 57 -9.13 -19.13 -3.16
CA GLN A 57 -7.84 -19.03 -3.85
C GLN A 57 -6.71 -19.59 -2.98
N ASN A 58 -5.79 -20.34 -3.59
CA ASN A 58 -4.59 -20.86 -2.93
C ASN A 58 -3.41 -20.89 -3.92
N PRO A 59 -2.37 -20.04 -3.76
CA PRO A 59 -2.28 -19.00 -2.73
C PRO A 59 -3.21 -17.82 -2.96
N ILE A 60 -3.53 -17.08 -1.89
CA ILE A 60 -4.20 -15.79 -2.01
C ILE A 60 -3.21 -14.79 -2.60
N PRO A 61 -3.59 -14.02 -3.65
CA PRO A 61 -2.75 -12.95 -4.16
C PRO A 61 -2.56 -11.85 -3.11
N LEU A 62 -1.31 -11.50 -2.84
CA LEU A 62 -0.94 -10.39 -1.95
C LEU A 62 -0.36 -9.25 -2.75
N TRP A 63 -0.85 -8.05 -2.51
CA TRP A 63 -0.27 -6.82 -3.04
C TRP A 63 0.27 -5.96 -1.89
N TYR A 64 1.52 -5.53 -2.04
CA TYR A 64 2.21 -4.77 -1.01
C TYR A 64 2.10 -3.28 -1.27
N GLY A 65 1.36 -2.55 -0.44
CA GLY A 65 1.24 -1.08 -0.51
C GLY A 65 2.46 -0.41 0.13
N VAL A 66 3.56 -0.27 -0.62
CA VAL A 66 4.81 0.25 -0.09
C VAL A 66 5.50 1.20 -1.06
N SER A 67 6.30 2.11 -0.48
CA SER A 67 7.23 2.99 -1.19
C SER A 67 8.57 2.97 -0.46
N GLY A 68 9.61 3.38 -1.16
CA GLY A 68 10.98 3.40 -0.62
C GLY A 68 11.74 2.08 -0.78
N PRO A 69 13.07 2.16 -0.96
CA PRO A 69 13.88 1.05 -1.45
C PRO A 69 13.91 -0.16 -0.51
N LYS A 70 13.94 0.07 0.81
CA LYS A 70 13.96 -1.03 1.79
C LYS A 70 12.69 -1.86 1.76
N LEU A 71 11.52 -1.21 1.59
CA LEU A 71 10.23 -1.88 1.57
C LEU A 71 9.98 -2.58 0.22
N LEU A 72 10.45 -2.01 -0.88
CA LEU A 72 10.42 -2.66 -2.19
C LEU A 72 11.24 -3.96 -2.18
N LYS A 73 12.43 -3.97 -1.56
CA LYS A 73 13.23 -5.20 -1.38
C LYS A 73 12.51 -6.24 -0.50
N ARG A 74 11.76 -5.81 0.52
CA ARG A 74 10.94 -6.73 1.33
C ARG A 74 9.82 -7.36 0.52
N ALA A 75 9.06 -6.55 -0.22
CA ALA A 75 8.01 -7.04 -1.11
C ALA A 75 8.56 -8.03 -2.15
N ALA A 76 9.70 -7.71 -2.76
CA ALA A 76 10.38 -8.59 -3.68
C ALA A 76 10.72 -9.95 -3.03
N ARG A 77 11.33 -9.97 -1.84
CA ARG A 77 11.65 -11.21 -1.12
C ARG A 77 10.44 -12.10 -0.85
N ARG A 78 9.26 -11.51 -0.61
CA ARG A 78 7.99 -12.23 -0.48
C ARG A 78 7.35 -12.56 -1.82
N LYS A 79 7.97 -12.17 -2.93
CA LYS A 79 7.42 -12.34 -4.29
C LYS A 79 6.04 -11.70 -4.47
N CYS A 80 5.77 -10.63 -3.72
CA CYS A 80 4.50 -9.91 -3.76
C CYS A 80 4.60 -8.72 -4.71
N PRO A 81 3.69 -8.58 -5.68
CA PRO A 81 3.56 -7.35 -6.45
C PRO A 81 3.34 -6.14 -5.54
N VAL A 82 3.82 -4.98 -5.97
CA VAL A 82 3.68 -3.73 -5.22
C VAL A 82 2.65 -2.84 -5.85
N THR A 83 1.89 -2.12 -5.02
CA THR A 83 1.06 -1.00 -5.46
C THR A 83 1.69 0.32 -5.03
N ALA A 84 1.45 1.36 -5.81
CA ALA A 84 1.94 2.70 -5.55
C ALA A 84 0.86 3.59 -4.91
N SER A 85 1.27 4.73 -4.39
CA SER A 85 0.34 5.76 -3.90
C SER A 85 -0.58 6.23 -5.03
N PRO A 86 -1.89 6.46 -4.77
CA PRO A 86 -2.81 7.06 -5.74
C PRO A 86 -2.35 8.44 -6.22
N ARG A 87 -1.51 9.12 -5.44
CA ARG A 87 -0.97 10.46 -5.73
C ARG A 87 0.24 10.47 -6.66
N HIS A 88 0.79 9.30 -7.03
CA HIS A 88 1.92 9.26 -7.95
C HIS A 88 1.52 9.71 -9.35
N THR A 89 2.31 10.60 -9.94
CA THR A 89 2.24 10.89 -11.38
C THR A 89 2.61 9.66 -12.19
N ASN A 90 2.38 9.67 -13.48
CA ASN A 90 2.76 8.56 -14.36
C ASN A 90 4.28 8.31 -14.38
N GLU A 91 5.08 9.37 -14.32
CA GLU A 91 6.54 9.29 -14.24
C GLU A 91 7.00 8.69 -12.91
N GLU A 92 6.43 9.14 -11.79
CA GLU A 92 6.72 8.57 -10.47
C GLU A 92 6.31 7.10 -10.38
N LEU A 93 5.18 6.74 -10.99
CA LEU A 93 4.70 5.36 -11.05
C LEU A 93 5.66 4.47 -11.85
N LYS A 94 6.12 4.93 -13.03
CA LYS A 94 7.14 4.23 -13.82
C LYS A 94 8.43 4.04 -13.02
N ALA A 95 8.91 5.09 -12.35
CA ALA A 95 10.10 5.04 -11.51
C ALA A 95 9.93 4.12 -10.29
N HIS A 96 8.72 4.08 -9.71
CA HIS A 96 8.40 3.16 -8.61
C HIS A 96 8.51 1.69 -9.04
N TYR A 97 7.89 1.33 -10.16
CA TYR A 97 7.95 -0.02 -10.68
C TYR A 97 9.34 -0.41 -11.18
N ALA A 98 10.09 0.49 -11.81
CA ALA A 98 11.47 0.21 -12.22
C ALA A 98 12.36 -0.12 -11.00
N ARG A 99 12.20 0.60 -9.88
CA ARG A 99 12.91 0.29 -8.63
C ARG A 99 12.52 -1.05 -8.04
N TYR A 100 11.23 -1.39 -8.11
CA TYR A 100 10.76 -2.70 -7.66
C TYR A 100 11.31 -3.82 -8.53
N ASP A 101 11.28 -3.68 -9.86
CA ASP A 101 11.79 -4.67 -10.81
C ASP A 101 13.29 -4.93 -10.60
N ALA A 102 14.06 -3.87 -10.36
CA ALA A 102 15.48 -4.02 -10.01
C ALA A 102 15.67 -4.85 -8.73
N ALA A 103 14.88 -4.56 -7.68
CA ALA A 103 14.96 -5.31 -6.43
C ALA A 103 14.48 -6.78 -6.58
N ALA A 104 13.50 -7.03 -7.43
CA ALA A 104 12.99 -8.37 -7.73
C ALA A 104 14.01 -9.18 -8.55
N ALA A 105 14.67 -8.54 -9.51
CA ALA A 105 15.72 -9.16 -10.32
C ALA A 105 16.92 -9.63 -9.48
N GLU A 106 17.28 -8.92 -8.40
CA GLU A 106 18.35 -9.33 -7.46
C GLU A 106 18.11 -10.75 -6.88
N ILE A 107 16.85 -11.19 -6.83
CA ILE A 107 16.47 -12.51 -6.26
C ILE A 107 15.89 -13.46 -7.31
N GLY A 108 16.02 -13.13 -8.60
CA GLY A 108 15.50 -13.95 -9.70
C GLY A 108 13.97 -14.01 -9.79
N PHE A 109 13.26 -13.00 -9.27
CA PHE A 109 11.81 -12.89 -9.34
C PHE A 109 11.40 -11.84 -10.38
N ALA A 110 10.31 -12.11 -11.10
CA ALA A 110 9.68 -11.16 -12.00
C ALA A 110 8.16 -11.30 -11.94
N THR A 111 7.46 -10.19 -12.04
CA THR A 111 6.00 -10.17 -12.17
C THR A 111 5.57 -9.12 -13.19
N ARG A 112 4.48 -9.40 -13.89
CA ARG A 112 3.83 -8.46 -14.80
C ARG A 112 2.70 -7.68 -14.11
N GLU A 113 2.34 -8.06 -12.89
CA GLU A 113 1.30 -7.37 -12.15
C GLU A 113 1.75 -5.96 -11.76
N ARG A 114 0.92 -4.98 -12.10
CA ARG A 114 1.13 -3.55 -11.84
C ARG A 114 -0.17 -2.95 -11.30
N PRO A 115 -0.57 -3.33 -10.07
CA PRO A 115 -1.79 -2.81 -9.49
C PRO A 115 -1.68 -1.30 -9.28
N ILE A 116 -2.63 -0.56 -9.82
CA ILE A 116 -2.70 0.91 -9.76
C ILE A 116 -3.94 1.29 -8.96
N ILE A 117 -3.76 2.24 -8.05
CA ILE A 117 -4.86 2.88 -7.31
C ILE A 117 -5.00 4.29 -7.86
N ARG A 118 -6.23 4.69 -8.19
CA ARG A 118 -6.58 6.06 -8.61
C ARG A 118 -7.90 6.46 -7.99
N GLU A 119 -7.97 7.71 -7.57
CA GLU A 119 -9.24 8.34 -7.23
C GLU A 119 -10.01 8.60 -8.52
N LEU A 120 -11.29 8.29 -8.52
CA LEU A 120 -12.17 8.47 -9.66
C LEU A 120 -13.51 9.03 -9.20
N PHE A 121 -13.97 10.07 -9.87
CA PHE A 121 -15.31 10.59 -9.73
C PHE A 121 -15.94 10.75 -11.12
N VAL A 122 -17.22 10.37 -11.26
CA VAL A 122 -17.95 10.39 -12.53
C VAL A 122 -19.14 11.32 -12.42
N ALA A 123 -19.24 12.28 -13.34
CA ALA A 123 -20.35 13.20 -13.48
C ALA A 123 -20.70 13.39 -14.97
N PRO A 124 -21.84 14.03 -15.30
CA PRO A 124 -22.25 14.29 -16.68
C PRO A 124 -21.25 15.17 -17.49
N SER A 125 -20.47 16.02 -16.80
CA SER A 125 -19.42 16.83 -17.41
C SER A 125 -18.19 16.90 -16.51
N LEU A 126 -17.05 17.30 -17.08
CA LEU A 126 -15.81 17.51 -16.33
C LEU A 126 -15.98 18.63 -15.30
N THR A 127 -16.58 19.76 -15.70
CA THR A 127 -16.84 20.89 -14.80
C THR A 127 -17.65 20.46 -13.59
N GLU A 128 -18.74 19.70 -13.80
CA GLU A 128 -19.56 19.19 -12.70
C GLU A 128 -18.79 18.21 -11.81
N ALA A 129 -17.92 17.39 -12.38
CA ALA A 129 -17.06 16.50 -11.62
C ALA A 129 -16.05 17.28 -10.76
N GLU A 130 -15.44 18.33 -11.28
CA GLU A 130 -14.51 19.20 -10.58
C GLU A 130 -15.21 19.99 -9.46
N ASP A 131 -16.37 20.56 -9.74
CA ASP A 131 -17.16 21.33 -8.75
C ASP A 131 -17.58 20.45 -7.55
N LEU A 132 -17.99 19.21 -7.83
CA LEU A 132 -18.52 18.33 -6.78
C LEU A 132 -17.41 17.59 -6.00
N ALA A 133 -16.39 17.10 -6.67
CA ALA A 133 -15.36 16.26 -6.07
C ALA A 133 -14.07 17.00 -5.73
N GLY A 134 -13.79 18.12 -6.42
CA GLY A 134 -12.55 18.89 -6.26
C GLY A 134 -12.23 19.24 -4.81
N PRO A 135 -13.13 19.90 -4.06
CA PRO A 135 -12.88 20.28 -2.69
C PRO A 135 -12.55 19.11 -1.77
N ALA A 136 -13.25 17.98 -1.91
CA ALA A 136 -13.02 16.78 -1.12
C ALA A 136 -11.69 16.10 -1.46
N ILE A 137 -11.31 16.11 -2.73
CA ILE A 137 -10.03 15.55 -3.20
C ILE A 137 -8.87 16.41 -2.70
N GLU A 138 -8.97 17.73 -2.75
CA GLU A 138 -7.96 18.65 -2.23
C GLU A 138 -7.77 18.47 -0.72
N GLU A 139 -8.84 18.41 0.04
CA GLU A 139 -8.78 18.14 1.49
C GLU A 139 -8.09 16.81 1.78
N LEU A 140 -8.46 15.74 1.06
CA LEU A 140 -7.89 14.41 1.21
C LEU A 140 -6.38 14.42 0.92
N PHE A 141 -5.95 15.02 -0.18
CA PHE A 141 -4.53 15.08 -0.54
C PHE A 141 -3.74 16.00 0.39
N GLY A 142 -4.32 17.13 0.83
CA GLY A 142 -3.72 17.98 1.86
C GLY A 142 -3.52 17.24 3.18
N LEU A 143 -4.51 16.47 3.62
CA LEU A 143 -4.41 15.64 4.83
C LEU A 143 -3.29 14.59 4.73
N TYR A 144 -3.23 13.86 3.63
CA TYR A 144 -2.17 12.85 3.41
C TYR A 144 -0.79 13.48 3.26
N GLY A 145 -0.67 14.62 2.60
CA GLY A 145 0.58 15.37 2.45
C GLY A 145 1.17 15.77 3.78
N ARG A 146 0.36 16.37 4.65
CA ARG A 146 0.76 16.77 6.02
C ARG A 146 1.20 15.57 6.86
N LYS A 147 0.47 14.46 6.81
CA LYS A 147 0.76 13.26 7.62
C LYS A 147 1.95 12.45 7.11
N SER A 148 2.22 12.47 5.79
CA SER A 148 3.37 11.76 5.21
C SER A 148 4.70 12.54 5.31
N GLY A 149 4.66 13.82 5.69
CA GLY A 149 5.83 14.70 5.68
C GLY A 149 6.31 15.10 4.28
N GLU A 150 5.53 14.80 3.24
CA GLU A 150 5.85 15.13 1.84
C GLU A 150 5.45 16.57 1.46
N GLY A 151 4.81 17.28 2.38
CA GLY A 151 4.25 18.63 2.11
C GLY A 151 2.96 18.59 1.29
N GLU A 152 2.42 19.76 1.01
CA GLU A 152 1.27 19.91 0.11
C GLU A 152 1.76 19.67 -1.33
N ARG A 153 1.21 18.65 -1.97
CA ARG A 153 1.42 18.43 -3.40
C ARG A 153 0.32 19.11 -4.17
N GLU A 154 0.72 19.91 -5.14
CA GLU A 154 -0.21 20.49 -6.11
C GLU A 154 -0.80 19.36 -6.97
N LEU A 155 -2.12 19.34 -7.11
CA LEU A 155 -2.80 18.47 -8.06
C LEU A 155 -2.49 18.97 -9.47
N ARG A 156 -2.07 18.07 -10.36
CA ARG A 156 -1.82 18.40 -11.75
C ARG A 156 -2.64 17.50 -12.66
N ASN A 157 -3.24 18.09 -13.69
CA ASN A 157 -3.92 17.35 -14.76
C ASN A 157 -2.91 16.60 -15.66
N ASP A 158 -3.41 15.83 -16.62
CA ASP A 158 -2.57 15.06 -17.55
C ASP A 158 -1.66 15.93 -18.44
N GLN A 159 -1.92 17.24 -18.49
CA GLN A 159 -1.11 18.23 -19.23
C GLN A 159 -0.05 18.87 -18.31
N GLY A 160 -0.01 18.48 -17.02
CA GLY A 160 0.93 19.01 -16.03
C GLY A 160 0.54 20.37 -15.43
N GLU A 161 -0.67 20.85 -15.70
CA GLU A 161 -1.20 22.10 -15.16
C GLU A 161 -1.75 21.89 -13.75
N ILE A 162 -1.53 22.88 -12.87
CA ILE A 162 -2.04 22.85 -11.50
C ILE A 162 -3.57 23.00 -11.57
N VAL A 163 -4.28 21.98 -11.06
CA VAL A 163 -5.73 22.06 -10.86
C VAL A 163 -5.96 22.86 -9.58
N ARG A 164 -6.44 24.09 -9.70
CA ARG A 164 -6.85 24.93 -8.57
C ARG A 164 -8.36 24.94 -8.52
N SER A 165 -8.94 24.69 -7.34
CA SER A 165 -10.29 25.15 -7.06
C SER A 165 -10.27 26.67 -6.88
N GLU A 166 -11.02 27.40 -7.65
CA GLU A 166 -11.28 28.83 -7.41
C GLU A 166 -12.25 29.00 -6.23
#